data_0c6e106dc4ae9c218c38de52e538dc24
#
_entry.id   0c6e106dc4ae9c218c38de52e538dc24
#
_cell.length_a   1.000
_cell.length_b   1.000
_cell.length_c   1.000
_cell.angle_alpha   90.00
_cell.angle_beta   90.00
_cell.angle_gamma   90.00
#
_symmetry.space_group_name_H-M   'P 1'
#
loop_
_entity.id
_entity.type
_entity.pdbx_description
1 polymer ?
#
loop_
_entity_poly.entity_id
_entity_poly.type
_entity_poly.pdbx_seq_one_letter_code
_entity_poly.pdbx_strand_id
1 'polypeptide(L)' 'MVIECEVDDLGHMLRRAKVRGFEIMCDEPQTIGGSGTAPAPLHYFAASILF' A
#
# COMPACT_ATOMS: atom_id res chain seq x y z
N MET A 1 -11.79 -17.91 8.38
CA MET A 1 -10.51 -17.41 7.83
C MET A 1 -10.07 -16.19 8.65
N VAL A 2 -8.80 -16.13 9.04
CA VAL A 2 -8.24 -14.97 9.72
C VAL A 2 -7.27 -14.29 8.75
N ILE A 3 -7.42 -12.98 8.60
CA ILE A 3 -6.52 -12.17 7.80
C ILE A 3 -5.79 -11.22 8.74
N GLU A 4 -4.46 -11.31 8.76
CA GLU A 4 -3.61 -10.47 9.59
C GLU A 4 -2.68 -9.67 8.69
N CYS A 5 -2.50 -8.41 9.01
CA CYS A 5 -1.68 -7.49 8.24
C CYS A 5 -0.93 -6.56 9.19
N GLU A 6 0.34 -6.34 8.92
CA GLU A 6 1.15 -5.34 9.62
C GLU A 6 1.55 -4.27 8.62
N VAL A 7 1.49 -3.00 9.04
CA VAL A 7 1.85 -1.88 8.18
C VAL A 7 2.89 -1.02 8.88
N ASP A 8 4.00 -0.75 8.18
CA ASP A 8 5.05 0.14 8.64
C ASP A 8 5.05 1.42 7.81
N ASP A 9 5.20 2.56 8.49
CA ASP A 9 5.40 3.84 7.84
C ASP A 9 6.91 4.03 7.59
N LEU A 10 7.30 4.15 6.33
CA LEU A 10 8.70 4.31 5.93
C LEU A 10 9.09 5.78 5.67
N GLY A 11 8.18 6.71 5.93
CA GLY A 11 8.39 8.14 5.71
C GLY A 11 7.94 8.60 4.32
N HIS A 12 7.65 9.89 4.18
CA HIS A 12 7.19 10.51 2.93
C HIS A 12 5.97 9.79 2.31
N MET A 13 5.05 9.32 3.15
CA MET A 13 3.84 8.59 2.74
C MET A 13 4.10 7.21 2.15
N LEU A 14 5.34 6.75 2.13
CA LEU A 14 5.67 5.38 1.72
C LEU A 14 5.39 4.43 2.87
N ARG A 15 4.62 3.39 2.61
CA ARG A 15 4.25 2.39 3.61
C ARG A 15 4.45 0.99 3.05
N ARG A 16 4.77 0.06 3.94
CA ARG A 16 4.92 -1.34 3.59
C ARG A 16 3.95 -2.16 4.43
N ALA A 17 3.14 -2.95 3.77
CA ALA A 17 2.27 -3.93 4.43
C ALA A 17 2.87 -5.32 4.30
N LYS A 18 2.76 -6.11 5.36
CA LYS A 18 3.16 -7.52 5.37
C LYS A 18 1.91 -8.35 5.62
N VAL A 19 1.62 -9.25 4.71
CA VAL A 19 0.45 -10.13 4.79
C VAL A 19 0.81 -11.49 4.21
N ARG A 20 0.60 -12.55 4.98
CA ARG A 20 0.87 -13.93 4.57
C ARG A 20 2.30 -14.15 4.04
N GLY A 21 3.31 -13.44 4.57
CA GLY A 21 4.69 -13.52 4.09
C GLY A 21 4.98 -12.70 2.85
N PHE A 22 4.00 -12.00 2.29
CA PHE A 22 4.19 -11.07 1.19
C PHE A 22 4.39 -9.65 1.69
N GLU A 23 5.11 -8.85 0.93
CA GLU A 23 5.24 -7.43 1.17
C GLU A 23 4.51 -6.66 0.08
N ILE A 24 3.70 -5.68 0.50
CA ILE A 24 2.95 -4.82 -0.41
C ILE A 24 3.37 -3.38 -0.13
N MET A 25 3.91 -2.73 -1.13
CA MET A 25 4.31 -1.32 -1.02
C MET A 25 3.15 -0.43 -1.41
N CYS A 26 3.02 0.69 -0.70
CA CYS A 26 1.99 1.69 -0.95
C CYS A 26 2.60 3.07 -0.82
N ASP A 27 2.26 3.95 -1.74
CA ASP A 27 2.72 5.34 -1.73
C ASP A 27 1.57 6.22 -2.24
N GLU A 28 1.77 7.52 -2.21
CA GLU A 28 0.82 8.48 -2.77
C GLU A 28 1.45 9.18 -3.96
N PRO A 29 0.64 9.76 -4.87
CA PRO A 29 1.17 10.57 -5.95
C PRO A 29 1.91 11.80 -5.44
N GLN A 30 2.84 12.31 -6.24
CA GLN A 30 3.58 13.53 -5.90
C GLN A 30 2.66 14.72 -5.69
N THR A 31 1.51 14.74 -6.35
CA THR A 31 0.53 15.83 -6.24
C THR A 31 -0.06 16.00 -4.85
N ILE A 32 0.00 14.97 -4.00
CA ILE A 32 -0.52 15.02 -2.63
C ILE A 32 0.55 14.75 -1.58
N GLY A 33 1.82 14.81 -1.98
CA GLY A 33 2.94 14.74 -1.04
C GLY A 33 3.71 13.44 -1.02
N GLY A 34 3.32 12.46 -1.81
CA GLY A 34 4.05 11.20 -1.95
C GLY A 34 5.17 11.30 -2.98
N SER A 35 5.86 10.19 -3.22
CA SER A 35 6.95 10.09 -4.20
C SER A 35 6.54 9.35 -5.49
N GLY A 36 5.34 8.80 -5.52
CA GLY A 36 4.84 8.09 -6.70
C GLY A 36 5.58 6.79 -7.01
N THR A 37 6.18 6.15 -6.00
CA THR A 37 7.02 4.95 -6.21
C THR A 37 6.24 3.64 -6.10
N ALA A 38 4.97 3.70 -5.71
CA ALA A 38 4.10 2.54 -5.59
C ALA A 38 2.65 2.98 -5.75
N PRO A 39 1.71 2.03 -5.99
CA PRO A 39 0.29 2.38 -6.03
C PRO A 39 -0.21 2.90 -4.68
N ALA A 40 -1.21 3.78 -4.74
CA ALA A 40 -1.89 4.28 -3.56
C ALA A 40 -2.95 3.27 -3.07
N PRO A 41 -3.44 3.43 -1.82
CA PRO A 41 -4.46 2.52 -1.29
C PRO A 41 -5.70 2.37 -2.17
N LEU A 42 -6.16 3.46 -2.77
CA LEU A 42 -7.34 3.41 -3.65
C LEU A 42 -7.09 2.61 -4.92
N HIS A 43 -5.85 2.58 -5.42
CA HIS A 43 -5.49 1.73 -6.56
C HIS A 43 -5.62 0.25 -6.18
N TYR A 44 -5.12 -0.13 -5.00
CA TYR A 44 -5.25 -1.50 -4.51
C TYR A 44 -6.71 -1.87 -4.27
N PHE A 45 -7.48 -0.95 -3.71
CA PHE A 45 -8.91 -1.18 -3.49
C PHE A 45 -9.64 -1.43 -4.81
N ALA A 46 -9.40 -0.59 -5.82
CA ALA A 46 -10.00 -0.77 -7.14
C ALA A 46 -9.58 -2.11 -7.77
N ALA A 47 -8.30 -2.44 -7.70
CA ALA A 47 -7.81 -3.72 -8.22
C ALA A 47 -8.47 -4.91 -7.52
N SER A 48 -8.66 -4.83 -6.20
CA SER A 48 -9.26 -5.93 -5.42
C SER A 48 -10.68 -6.26 -5.86
N ILE A 49 -11.42 -5.28 -6.34
CA ILE A 49 -12.78 -5.49 -6.84
C ILE A 49 -12.76 -6.25 -8.17
N LEU A 50 -11.73 -6.02 -8.97
CA LEU A 50 -11.61 -6.64 -10.30
C LEU A 50 -10.95 -8.02 -10.27
N PHE A 51 -10.25 -8.36 -9.20
CA PHE A 51 -9.71 -9.70 -9.02
C PHE A 51 -10.84 -10.71 -8.89
#